data_f01c58e542bc2353e23993b6e0a0ede9
#
_entry.id   f01c58e542bc2353e23993b6e0a0ede9
#
_cell.length_a   1.000
_cell.length_b   1.000
_cell.length_c   1.000
_cell.angle_alpha   90.00
_cell.angle_beta   90.00
_cell.angle_gamma   90.00
#
_symmetry.space_group_name_H-M   'P 1'
#
loop_
_entity.id
_entity.type
_entity.pdbx_description
1 polymer ?
#
loop_
_entity_poly.entity_id
_entity_poly.type
_entity_poly.pdbx_seq_one_letter_code
_entity_poly.pdbx_strand_id
1 'polypeptide(L)'
;MSKRTRDNFTQRTIDALRRRVSNCCSNPECYVLTVEPQATDPTKVIDTGVAAHICAASIGGPRYKAEMTTEERKDINNAIWLCAHCSIKIDREPEAYPAPLLHHWKKEAE
;
A
#
# COMPACT_ATOMS: atom_id res chain seq x y z
N MET A 1 24.92 12.84 -12.33
CA MET A 1 24.36 11.50 -12.18
C MET A 1 22.88 11.57 -11.80
N SER A 2 22.07 10.94 -12.57
CA SER A 2 20.65 10.96 -12.24
C SER A 2 20.34 9.93 -11.18
N LYS A 3 19.63 10.34 -10.17
CA LYS A 3 19.07 9.44 -9.17
C LYS A 3 17.79 8.87 -9.68
N ARG A 4 17.59 7.56 -9.51
CA ARG A 4 16.28 6.98 -9.74
C ARG A 4 15.33 7.60 -8.73
N THR A 5 14.27 8.25 -9.20
CA THR A 5 13.27 8.85 -8.37
C THR A 5 12.15 7.84 -8.10
N ARG A 6 11.78 7.71 -6.85
CA ARG A 6 10.65 6.90 -6.43
C ARG A 6 9.49 7.82 -6.07
N ASP A 7 8.33 7.55 -6.64
CA ASP A 7 7.12 8.35 -6.41
C ASP A 7 6.40 7.88 -5.15
N ASN A 8 6.96 8.24 -4.00
CA ASN A 8 6.43 7.82 -2.70
C ASN A 8 5.18 8.61 -2.31
N PHE A 9 4.28 7.95 -1.57
CA PHE A 9 3.13 8.63 -0.99
C PHE A 9 3.55 9.60 0.10
N THR A 10 2.81 10.71 0.25
CA THR A 10 3.02 11.62 1.37
C THR A 10 2.46 10.99 2.64
N GLN A 11 2.92 11.47 3.80
CA GLN A 11 2.40 10.99 5.08
C GLN A 11 0.90 11.25 5.20
N ARG A 12 0.43 12.37 4.67
CA ARG A 12 -0.99 12.69 4.66
C ARG A 12 -1.81 11.65 3.89
N THR A 13 -1.30 11.23 2.73
CA THR A 13 -1.95 10.18 1.93
C THR A 13 -1.95 8.85 2.66
N ILE A 14 -0.82 8.48 3.26
CA ILE A 14 -0.68 7.24 4.04
C ILE A 14 -1.69 7.22 5.19
N ASP A 15 -1.78 8.32 5.94
CA ASP A 15 -2.70 8.41 7.08
C ASP A 15 -4.16 8.32 6.66
N ALA A 16 -4.52 8.97 5.57
CA ALA A 16 -5.88 8.88 5.04
C ALA A 16 -6.19 7.45 4.59
N LEU A 17 -5.25 6.82 3.90
CA LEU A 17 -5.43 5.47 3.36
C LEU A 17 -5.72 4.46 4.48
N ARG A 18 -4.88 4.40 5.51
CA ARG A 18 -5.05 3.45 6.60
C ARG A 18 -6.34 3.67 7.39
N ARG A 19 -6.74 4.93 7.54
CA ARG A 19 -7.96 5.27 8.28
C ARG A 19 -9.21 4.89 7.51
N ARG A 20 -9.17 4.96 6.18
CA ARG A 20 -10.31 4.59 5.33
C ARG A 20 -10.64 3.10 5.43
N VAL A 21 -9.71 2.27 5.87
CA VAL A 21 -9.91 0.82 6.05
C VAL A 21 -9.77 0.41 7.52
N SER A 22 -9.87 1.35 8.43
CA SER A 22 -9.79 1.11 9.89
C SER A 22 -8.54 0.35 10.29
N ASN A 23 -7.42 0.64 9.65
CA ASN A 23 -6.11 0.00 9.88
C ASN A 23 -6.10 -1.51 9.64
N CYS A 24 -7.04 -2.05 8.88
CA CYS A 24 -7.08 -3.47 8.53
C CYS A 24 -6.49 -3.71 7.16
N CYS A 25 -5.86 -4.85 6.97
CA CYS A 25 -5.35 -5.27 5.67
C CYS A 25 -6.50 -5.37 4.66
N SER A 26 -6.30 -4.80 3.47
CA SER A 26 -7.35 -4.79 2.44
C SER A 26 -7.51 -6.10 1.68
N ASN A 27 -6.60 -7.08 1.89
CA ASN A 27 -6.76 -8.40 1.29
C ASN A 27 -7.96 -9.10 1.92
N PRO A 28 -9.00 -9.46 1.13
CA PRO A 28 -10.23 -10.05 1.66
C PRO A 28 -10.03 -11.41 2.34
N GLU A 29 -8.92 -12.08 2.09
CA GLU A 29 -8.59 -13.34 2.74
C GLU A 29 -7.72 -13.15 3.98
N CYS A 30 -7.42 -11.92 4.35
CA CYS A 30 -6.54 -11.61 5.47
C CYS A 30 -7.26 -10.74 6.53
N TYR A 31 -7.53 -9.50 6.22
CA TYR A 31 -8.21 -8.53 7.10
C TYR A 31 -7.57 -8.35 8.46
N VAL A 32 -6.31 -8.72 8.64
CA VAL A 32 -5.66 -8.59 9.93
C VAL A 32 -5.54 -7.12 10.32
N LEU A 33 -5.74 -6.82 11.60
CA LEU A 33 -5.51 -5.49 12.14
C LEU A 33 -4.01 -5.19 12.10
N THR A 34 -3.64 -4.01 11.60
CA THR A 34 -2.23 -3.65 11.37
C THR A 34 -1.67 -2.68 12.40
N VAL A 35 -2.38 -2.48 13.48
CA VAL A 35 -1.93 -1.61 14.57
C VAL A 35 -2.19 -2.30 15.90
N GLU A 36 -1.23 -2.19 16.82
CA GLU A 36 -1.37 -2.75 18.16
C GLU A 36 -0.67 -1.85 19.18
N PRO A 37 -1.05 -1.94 20.46
CA PRO A 37 -0.38 -1.15 21.50
C PRO A 37 1.08 -1.56 21.65
N GLN A 38 1.96 -0.59 21.87
CA GLN A 38 3.33 -0.89 22.23
C GLN A 38 3.35 -1.35 23.70
N ALA A 39 4.01 -2.49 23.96
CA ALA A 39 3.99 -3.08 25.30
C ALA A 39 4.73 -2.24 26.35
N THR A 40 5.76 -1.51 25.94
CA THR A 40 6.63 -0.77 26.85
C THR A 40 6.28 0.70 27.04
N ASP A 41 5.46 1.26 26.16
CA ASP A 41 5.08 2.67 26.24
C ASP A 41 3.58 2.80 25.97
N PRO A 42 2.77 3.18 26.99
CA PRO A 42 1.31 3.25 26.85
C PRO A 42 0.83 4.36 25.93
N THR A 43 1.71 5.27 25.49
CA THR A 43 1.36 6.36 24.60
C THR A 43 1.63 6.03 23.13
N LYS A 44 2.18 4.85 22.83
CA LYS A 44 2.62 4.50 21.48
C LYS A 44 1.96 3.23 20.96
N VAL A 45 2.00 3.10 19.64
CA VAL A 45 1.49 1.93 18.92
C VAL A 45 2.59 1.33 18.06
N ILE A 46 2.42 0.06 17.71
CA ILE A 46 3.22 -0.60 16.68
C ILE A 46 2.35 -0.69 15.44
N ASP A 47 2.84 -0.15 14.33
CA ASP A 47 2.14 -0.18 13.06
C ASP A 47 2.82 -1.21 12.15
N THR A 48 2.07 -2.21 11.73
CA THR A 48 2.57 -3.29 10.89
C THR A 48 2.00 -3.24 9.47
N GLY A 49 1.32 -2.15 9.14
CA GLY A 49 0.74 -1.96 7.83
C GLY A 49 1.66 -1.23 6.86
N VAL A 50 1.35 -1.33 5.60
CA VAL A 50 2.12 -0.73 4.51
C VAL A 50 1.17 -0.07 3.52
N ALA A 51 1.49 1.17 3.12
CA ALA A 51 0.84 1.83 1.99
C ALA A 51 1.54 1.34 0.73
N ALA A 52 0.98 0.31 0.11
CA ALA A 52 1.57 -0.32 -1.06
C ALA A 52 1.14 0.37 -2.35
N HIS A 53 2.04 0.46 -3.33
CA HIS A 53 1.70 0.95 -4.65
C HIS A 53 1.01 -0.17 -5.45
N ILE A 54 -0.16 0.14 -6.01
CA ILE A 54 -0.83 -0.80 -6.92
C ILE A 54 -0.01 -0.91 -8.20
N CYS A 55 0.28 0.22 -8.82
CA CYS A 55 1.27 0.29 -9.90
C CYS A 55 2.55 0.87 -9.34
N ALA A 56 3.68 0.24 -9.64
CA ALA A 56 4.96 0.52 -9.00
C ALA A 56 5.35 2.00 -9.03
N ALA A 57 6.04 2.43 -7.98
CA ALA A 57 6.51 3.80 -7.82
C ALA A 57 7.69 4.14 -8.72
N SER A 58 8.37 3.15 -9.26
CA SER A 58 9.56 3.37 -10.09
C SER A 58 9.71 2.28 -11.14
N ILE A 59 10.51 2.58 -12.17
CA ILE A 59 10.80 1.66 -13.27
C ILE A 59 11.33 0.33 -12.73
N GLY A 60 10.82 -0.76 -13.28
CA GLY A 60 11.24 -2.10 -12.91
C GLY A 60 10.47 -2.70 -11.76
N GLY A 61 9.63 -1.94 -11.09
CA GLY A 61 8.80 -2.45 -10.02
C GLY A 61 7.56 -3.19 -10.51
N PRO A 62 6.88 -3.91 -9.59
CA PRO A 62 5.68 -4.68 -9.95
C PRO A 62 4.57 -3.79 -10.51
N ARG A 63 3.96 -4.25 -11.60
CA ARG A 63 2.83 -3.55 -12.22
C ARG A 63 3.15 -2.12 -12.66
N TYR A 64 4.41 -1.83 -12.96
CA TYR A 64 4.83 -0.50 -13.40
C TYR A 64 4.16 -0.12 -14.73
N LYS A 65 3.65 1.11 -14.80
CA LYS A 65 3.08 1.67 -16.02
C LYS A 65 3.83 2.95 -16.38
N ALA A 66 4.54 2.92 -17.51
CA ALA A 66 5.34 4.05 -17.96
C ALA A 66 4.48 5.29 -18.28
N GLU A 67 3.24 5.07 -18.75
CA GLU A 67 2.33 6.15 -19.11
C GLU A 67 1.71 6.89 -17.94
N MET A 68 1.83 6.36 -16.71
CA MET A 68 1.36 7.07 -15.53
C MET A 68 2.25 8.25 -15.20
N THR A 69 1.65 9.34 -14.78
CA THR A 69 2.39 10.53 -14.31
C THR A 69 2.86 10.33 -12.88
N THR A 70 3.79 11.19 -12.44
CA THR A 70 4.22 11.22 -11.04
C THR A 70 3.03 11.45 -10.11
N GLU A 71 2.14 12.37 -10.46
CA GLU A 71 0.95 12.66 -9.67
C GLU A 71 0.06 11.44 -9.55
N GLU A 72 -0.13 10.70 -10.62
CA GLU A 72 -0.95 9.47 -10.60
C GLU A 72 -0.33 8.39 -9.74
N ARG A 73 1.00 8.23 -9.78
CA ARG A 73 1.70 7.23 -8.98
C ARG A 73 1.62 7.52 -7.49
N LYS A 74 1.61 8.81 -7.12
CA LYS A 74 1.54 9.26 -5.74
C LYS A 74 0.13 9.43 -5.21
N ASP A 75 -0.87 9.30 -6.07
CA ASP A 75 -2.26 9.50 -5.69
C ASP A 75 -2.78 8.35 -4.84
N ILE A 76 -3.65 8.67 -3.88
CA ILE A 76 -4.24 7.67 -2.99
C ILE A 76 -4.98 6.57 -3.77
N ASN A 77 -5.47 6.86 -4.97
CA ASN A 77 -6.12 5.85 -5.81
C ASN A 77 -5.14 4.78 -6.31
N ASN A 78 -3.85 5.06 -6.29
CA ASN A 78 -2.80 4.08 -6.61
C ASN A 78 -2.23 3.42 -5.37
N ALA A 79 -2.85 3.60 -4.22
CA ALA A 79 -2.39 3.05 -2.95
C ALA A 79 -3.38 2.04 -2.41
N ILE A 80 -2.86 0.98 -1.81
CA ILE A 80 -3.67 0.00 -1.09
C ILE A 80 -3.03 -0.28 0.26
N TRP A 81 -3.84 -0.31 1.32
CA TRP A 81 -3.33 -0.58 2.66
C TRP A 81 -3.31 -2.09 2.90
N LEU A 82 -2.14 -2.63 3.16
CA LEU A 82 -1.95 -4.07 3.39
C LEU A 82 -1.09 -4.30 4.63
N CYS A 83 -1.21 -5.46 5.24
CA CYS A 83 -0.23 -5.87 6.23
C CYS A 83 1.11 -6.14 5.54
N ALA A 84 2.21 -6.15 6.31
CA ALA A 84 3.54 -6.36 5.74
C ALA A 84 3.64 -7.65 4.93
N HIS A 85 3.04 -8.73 5.42
CA HIS A 85 3.04 -10.02 4.73
C HIS A 85 2.36 -9.93 3.35
N CYS A 86 1.15 -9.38 3.31
CA CYS A 86 0.42 -9.26 2.04
C CYS A 86 1.11 -8.30 1.07
N SER A 87 1.73 -7.24 1.59
CA SER A 87 2.49 -6.28 0.77
C SER A 87 3.64 -6.99 0.04
N ILE A 88 4.37 -7.84 0.74
CA ILE A 88 5.45 -8.62 0.14
C ILE A 88 4.89 -9.60 -0.90
N LYS A 89 3.81 -10.28 -0.53
CA LYS A 89 3.20 -11.32 -1.37
C LYS A 89 2.77 -10.79 -2.74
N ILE A 90 2.09 -9.65 -2.78
CA ILE A 90 1.61 -9.11 -4.06
C ILE A 90 2.76 -8.67 -4.98
N ASP A 91 3.88 -8.27 -4.41
CA ASP A 91 5.03 -7.81 -5.18
C ASP A 91 5.92 -8.96 -5.66
N ARG A 92 5.87 -10.10 -4.96
CA ARG A 92 6.62 -11.30 -5.35
C ARG A 92 5.91 -12.09 -6.45
N GLU A 93 4.60 -11.94 -6.59
CA GLU A 93 3.80 -12.63 -7.61
C GLU A 93 2.88 -11.66 -8.35
N PRO A 94 3.42 -10.68 -9.08
CA PRO A 94 2.57 -9.66 -9.72
C PRO A 94 1.59 -10.24 -10.73
N GLU A 95 1.87 -11.40 -11.35
CA GLU A 95 0.93 -12.03 -12.27
C GLU A 95 -0.32 -12.54 -11.56
N ALA A 96 -0.19 -12.98 -10.31
CA ALA A 96 -1.32 -13.45 -9.52
C ALA A 96 -2.11 -12.28 -8.91
N TYR A 97 -1.50 -11.11 -8.82
CA TYR A 97 -2.09 -9.93 -8.20
C TYR A 97 -2.03 -8.73 -9.17
N PRO A 98 -2.79 -8.79 -10.27
CA PRO A 98 -2.81 -7.68 -11.23
C PRO A 98 -3.52 -6.45 -10.67
N ALA A 99 -3.24 -5.29 -11.25
CA ALA A 99 -3.81 -4.02 -10.77
C ALA A 99 -5.34 -4.04 -10.64
N PRO A 100 -6.12 -4.57 -11.59
CA PRO A 100 -7.59 -4.60 -11.42
C PRO A 100 -8.04 -5.37 -10.18
N LEU A 101 -7.35 -6.45 -9.82
CA LEU A 101 -7.66 -7.21 -8.61
C LEU A 101 -7.39 -6.36 -7.36
N LEU A 102 -6.27 -5.68 -7.33
CA LEU A 102 -5.90 -4.83 -6.19
C LEU A 102 -6.85 -3.64 -6.03
N HIS A 103 -7.28 -3.06 -7.14
CA HIS A 103 -8.29 -2.00 -7.10
C HIS A 103 -9.62 -2.53 -6.57
N HIS A 104 -9.98 -3.75 -6.92
CA HIS A 104 -11.19 -4.39 -6.40
C HIS A 104 -11.10 -4.61 -4.89
N TRP A 105 -9.96 -5.12 -4.42
CA TRP A 105 -9.71 -5.29 -2.98
C TRP A 105 -9.86 -3.97 -2.23
N LYS A 106 -9.25 -2.92 -2.77
CA LYS A 106 -9.31 -1.58 -2.19
C LYS A 106 -10.73 -1.08 -2.08
N LYS A 107 -11.49 -1.21 -3.15
CA LYS A 107 -12.88 -0.78 -3.19
C LYS A 107 -13.74 -1.53 -2.18
N GLU A 108 -13.56 -2.84 -2.09
CA GLU A 108 -14.34 -3.66 -1.14
C GLU A 108 -13.96 -3.37 0.31
N ALA A 109 -12.69 -3.03 0.57
CA ALA A 109 -12.22 -2.73 1.92
C ALA A 109 -12.69 -1.37 2.43
N GLU A 110 -12.91 -0.42 1.54
CA GLU A 110 -13.35 0.94 1.89
C GLU A 110 -14.89 1.09 2.04
#